data_78a668c081ea1af4b68ad719b2a9295d
#
_entry.id   78a668c081ea1af4b68ad719b2a9295d
#
_cell.length_a   1.000
_cell.length_b   1.000
_cell.length_c   1.000
_cell.angle_alpha   90.00
_cell.angle_beta   90.00
_cell.angle_gamma   90.00
#
_symmetry.space_group_name_H-M   'P 1'
#
loop_
_entity.id
_entity.type
_entity.pdbx_description
1 polymer ?
#
loop_
_entity_poly.entity_id
_entity_poly.type
_entity_poly.pdbx_seq_one_letter_code
_entity_poly.pdbx_strand_id
1 'polypeptide(L)'
;MLFEGLQWSVPEGSVVGLLGKNGAGKSTLLHLLSGLLFPKSGAIALGQHLPKDRKPAFLEDIFFLADDVAYPGNMSIGEYERVMGAFYPGFDASQFDQILADFGLEKKVKLKELSLGERKKVFLSFALSTNCRFLLFDEPTNGLDIPSKSVFRKVVAGNIKDEQTVIISTHLVADVEKLIDRVAIIDAGKVQLDADLLELSDRLLFNTSPNLPEDSLHAEKYGTGYQFIRSRSGSEAQTPVNLELLFNAVLNKSLSNESIFQTQNSEVL
;
A
#
# COMPACT_ATOMS: atom_id res chain seq x y z
N MET A 1 -20.19 12.59 5.28
CA MET A 1 -19.91 11.60 4.21
C MET A 1 -18.42 11.68 3.94
N LEU A 2 -17.69 10.56 3.97
CA LEU A 2 -16.22 10.58 3.88
C LEU A 2 -15.74 10.71 2.43
N PHE A 3 -16.38 9.98 1.51
CA PHE A 3 -16.10 10.02 0.08
C PHE A 3 -17.31 10.52 -0.69
N GLU A 4 -17.10 11.45 -1.62
CA GLU A 4 -18.13 11.96 -2.52
C GLU A 4 -17.54 12.08 -3.93
N GLY A 5 -18.13 11.33 -4.88
CA GLY A 5 -17.64 11.29 -6.26
C GLY A 5 -16.21 10.74 -6.42
N LEU A 6 -15.76 9.86 -5.50
CA LEU A 6 -14.45 9.23 -5.61
C LEU A 6 -14.39 8.37 -6.87
N GLN A 7 -13.40 8.63 -7.72
CA GLN A 7 -13.04 7.80 -8.87
C GLN A 7 -11.59 7.34 -8.68
N TRP A 8 -11.37 6.04 -8.74
CA TRP A 8 -10.05 5.45 -8.64
C TRP A 8 -10.01 4.12 -9.37
N SER A 9 -8.94 3.88 -10.11
CA SER A 9 -8.72 2.66 -10.87
C SER A 9 -7.28 2.21 -10.70
N VAL A 10 -7.08 0.97 -10.34
CA VAL A 10 -5.76 0.35 -10.14
C VAL A 10 -5.57 -0.73 -11.20
N PRO A 11 -4.45 -0.71 -11.96
CA PRO A 11 -4.10 -1.81 -12.85
C PRO A 11 -3.92 -3.11 -12.07
N GLU A 12 -4.29 -4.23 -12.67
CA GLU A 12 -4.03 -5.55 -12.11
C GLU A 12 -2.51 -5.80 -12.05
N GLY A 13 -2.06 -6.54 -11.03
CA GLY A 13 -0.65 -6.82 -10.83
C GLY A 13 0.14 -5.69 -10.16
N SER A 14 -0.49 -4.57 -9.78
CA SER A 14 0.19 -3.45 -9.13
C SER A 14 0.35 -3.63 -7.63
N VAL A 15 1.45 -3.12 -7.10
CA VAL A 15 1.69 -2.95 -5.65
C VAL A 15 1.53 -1.48 -5.30
N VAL A 16 0.39 -1.12 -4.75
CA VAL A 16 0.00 0.27 -4.50
C VAL A 16 0.25 0.69 -3.07
N GLY A 17 0.99 1.76 -2.87
CA GLY A 17 1.04 2.49 -1.61
C GLY A 17 -0.13 3.47 -1.50
N LEU A 18 -1.09 3.18 -0.63
CA LEU A 18 -2.22 4.06 -0.32
C LEU A 18 -1.84 5.00 0.83
N LEU A 19 -1.38 6.20 0.49
CA LEU A 19 -0.85 7.17 1.44
C LEU A 19 -1.92 8.20 1.83
N GLY A 20 -1.85 8.69 3.06
CA GLY A 20 -2.76 9.72 3.57
C GLY A 20 -2.61 9.92 5.06
N LYS A 21 -2.97 11.11 5.55
CA LYS A 21 -2.99 11.41 6.99
C LYS A 21 -3.93 10.46 7.74
N ASN A 22 -3.77 10.40 9.06
CA ASN A 22 -4.72 9.71 9.91
C ASN A 22 -6.11 10.35 9.75
N GLY A 23 -7.15 9.50 9.58
CA GLY A 23 -8.50 9.98 9.31
C GLY A 23 -8.81 10.36 7.84
N ALA A 24 -7.86 10.26 6.91
CA ALA A 24 -8.09 10.57 5.48
C ALA A 24 -9.05 9.59 4.79
N GLY A 25 -9.32 8.42 5.41
CA GLY A 25 -10.26 7.44 4.90
C GLY A 25 -9.63 6.17 4.34
N LYS A 26 -8.31 5.96 4.48
CA LYS A 26 -7.60 4.77 3.96
C LYS A 26 -8.28 3.46 4.37
N SER A 27 -8.43 3.22 5.67
CA SER A 27 -9.10 2.03 6.22
C SER A 27 -10.54 1.88 5.73
N THR A 28 -11.28 2.99 5.65
CA THR A 28 -12.66 2.98 5.13
C THR A 28 -12.69 2.55 3.66
N LEU A 29 -11.75 3.03 2.84
CA LEU A 29 -11.63 2.60 1.45
C LEU A 29 -11.31 1.12 1.35
N LEU A 30 -10.35 0.61 2.14
CA LEU A 30 -10.03 -0.81 2.19
C LEU A 30 -11.22 -1.67 2.65
N HIS A 31 -12.02 -1.21 3.62
CA HIS A 31 -13.26 -1.89 4.03
C HIS A 31 -14.31 -1.91 2.89
N LEU A 32 -14.41 -0.86 2.10
CA LEU A 32 -15.30 -0.83 0.93
C LEU A 32 -14.82 -1.81 -0.14
N LEU A 33 -13.51 -1.84 -0.43
CA LEU A 33 -12.90 -2.77 -1.39
C LEU A 33 -13.03 -4.24 -0.94
N SER A 34 -12.92 -4.51 0.36
CA SER A 34 -13.09 -5.86 0.92
C SER A 34 -14.54 -6.32 1.08
N GLY A 35 -15.52 -5.43 0.79
CA GLY A 35 -16.95 -5.73 0.98
C GLY A 35 -17.36 -5.85 2.45
N LEU A 36 -16.60 -5.26 3.38
CA LEU A 36 -16.97 -5.12 4.79
C LEU A 36 -17.84 -3.88 5.03
N LEU A 37 -17.71 -2.87 4.16
CA LEU A 37 -18.59 -1.73 4.08
C LEU A 37 -19.21 -1.62 2.68
N PHE A 38 -20.35 -0.95 2.59
CA PHE A 38 -21.06 -0.76 1.34
C PHE A 38 -21.19 0.73 1.02
N PRO A 39 -20.93 1.14 -0.25
CA PRO A 39 -21.14 2.52 -0.65
C PRO A 39 -22.64 2.85 -0.67
N LYS A 40 -23.00 4.08 -0.32
CA LYS A 40 -24.39 4.57 -0.44
C LYS A 40 -24.84 4.71 -1.89
N SER A 41 -23.90 5.01 -2.79
CA SER A 41 -24.11 5.16 -4.24
C SER A 41 -22.82 4.84 -4.97
N GLY A 42 -22.90 4.63 -6.28
CA GLY A 42 -21.75 4.23 -7.10
C GLY A 42 -21.55 2.72 -7.10
N ALA A 43 -20.43 2.29 -7.69
CA ALA A 43 -20.06 0.89 -7.83
C ALA A 43 -18.59 0.69 -7.50
N ILE A 44 -18.26 -0.46 -6.96
CA ILE A 44 -16.89 -0.92 -6.70
C ILE A 44 -16.77 -2.28 -7.36
N ALA A 45 -15.68 -2.48 -8.09
CA ALA A 45 -15.34 -3.76 -8.71
C ALA A 45 -13.86 -4.09 -8.43
N LEU A 46 -13.55 -5.36 -8.19
CA LEU A 46 -12.21 -5.93 -8.14
C LEU A 46 -12.16 -7.05 -9.20
N GLY A 47 -11.48 -6.77 -10.31
CA GLY A 47 -11.58 -7.62 -11.50
C GLY A 47 -13.04 -7.78 -11.92
N GLN A 48 -13.51 -9.03 -11.98
CA GLN A 48 -14.91 -9.35 -12.30
C GLN A 48 -15.86 -9.40 -11.08
N HIS A 49 -15.34 -9.16 -9.88
CA HIS A 49 -16.10 -9.28 -8.65
C HIS A 49 -16.71 -7.94 -8.21
N LEU A 50 -17.92 -8.00 -7.68
CA LEU A 50 -18.56 -6.90 -6.97
C LEU A 50 -18.46 -7.17 -5.46
N PRO A 51 -17.62 -6.46 -4.69
CA PRO A 51 -17.40 -6.73 -3.27
C PRO A 51 -18.69 -6.77 -2.44
N LYS A 52 -19.68 -5.95 -2.79
CA LYS A 52 -20.98 -5.89 -2.11
C LYS A 52 -21.74 -7.22 -2.11
N ASP A 53 -21.54 -8.05 -3.12
CA ASP A 53 -22.25 -9.33 -3.29
C ASP A 53 -21.68 -10.42 -2.38
N ARG A 54 -20.43 -10.27 -1.88
CA ARG A 54 -19.73 -11.21 -1.00
C ARG A 54 -19.84 -12.67 -1.42
N LYS A 55 -19.78 -12.92 -2.73
CA LYS A 55 -19.84 -14.28 -3.27
C LYS A 55 -18.63 -15.10 -2.81
N PRO A 56 -18.76 -16.43 -2.59
CA PRO A 56 -17.63 -17.27 -2.21
C PRO A 56 -16.39 -17.08 -3.09
N ALA A 57 -16.55 -17.08 -4.40
CA ALA A 57 -15.45 -16.87 -5.35
C ALA A 57 -14.70 -15.52 -5.16
N PHE A 58 -15.38 -14.47 -4.67
CA PHE A 58 -14.72 -13.22 -4.30
C PHE A 58 -13.97 -13.36 -2.98
N LEU A 59 -14.58 -14.01 -1.97
CA LEU A 59 -13.98 -14.17 -0.64
C LEU A 59 -12.77 -15.10 -0.65
N GLU A 60 -12.71 -16.06 -1.56
CA GLU A 60 -11.56 -16.94 -1.81
C GLU A 60 -10.41 -16.22 -2.53
N ASP A 61 -10.69 -15.10 -3.22
CA ASP A 61 -9.77 -14.37 -4.09
C ASP A 61 -9.24 -13.07 -3.46
N ILE A 62 -9.68 -12.74 -2.24
CA ILE A 62 -9.27 -11.54 -1.51
C ILE A 62 -8.83 -11.87 -0.09
N PHE A 63 -7.75 -11.23 0.36
CA PHE A 63 -7.38 -11.19 1.78
C PHE A 63 -7.27 -9.76 2.27
N PHE A 64 -7.93 -9.46 3.39
CA PHE A 64 -7.85 -8.17 4.06
C PHE A 64 -7.18 -8.31 5.43
N LEU A 65 -6.01 -7.72 5.59
CA LEU A 65 -5.30 -7.60 6.85
C LEU A 65 -5.59 -6.23 7.47
N ALA A 66 -6.43 -6.21 8.49
CA ALA A 66 -6.75 -5.00 9.24
C ALA A 66 -5.61 -4.60 10.18
N ASP A 67 -5.53 -3.32 10.56
CA ASP A 67 -4.57 -2.85 11.59
C ASP A 67 -4.83 -3.51 12.95
N ASP A 68 -6.09 -3.64 13.34
CA ASP A 68 -6.52 -4.41 14.53
C ASP A 68 -7.28 -5.66 14.10
N VAL A 69 -6.61 -6.80 14.21
CA VAL A 69 -7.15 -8.10 13.81
C VAL A 69 -7.80 -8.80 15.00
N ALA A 70 -9.10 -9.06 14.91
CA ALA A 70 -9.76 -9.99 15.82
C ALA A 70 -9.24 -11.43 15.57
N TYR A 71 -8.83 -12.12 16.64
CA TYR A 71 -8.23 -13.44 16.52
C TYR A 71 -8.69 -14.41 17.60
N PRO A 72 -8.73 -15.71 17.30
CA PRO A 72 -9.08 -16.76 18.26
C PRO A 72 -7.87 -17.03 19.20
N GLY A 73 -7.73 -16.25 20.26
CA GLY A 73 -6.53 -16.22 21.12
C GLY A 73 -6.08 -17.55 21.68
N ASN A 74 -6.98 -18.53 21.86
CA ASN A 74 -6.64 -19.85 22.39
C ASN A 74 -6.06 -20.82 21.34
N MET A 75 -6.18 -20.52 20.05
CA MET A 75 -5.58 -21.32 18.99
C MET A 75 -4.08 -21.10 18.94
N SER A 76 -3.32 -22.15 18.64
CA SER A 76 -1.94 -22.05 18.20
C SER A 76 -1.89 -21.53 16.75
N ILE A 77 -0.71 -21.05 16.32
CA ILE A 77 -0.48 -20.62 14.93
C ILE A 77 -0.83 -21.76 13.96
N GLY A 78 -0.41 -23.01 14.24
CA GLY A 78 -0.70 -24.16 13.39
C GLY A 78 -2.18 -24.56 13.38
N GLU A 79 -2.92 -24.37 14.48
CA GLU A 79 -4.37 -24.58 14.49
C GLU A 79 -5.09 -23.50 13.66
N TYR A 80 -4.65 -22.24 13.78
CA TYR A 80 -5.15 -21.14 12.96
C TYR A 80 -4.93 -21.40 11.46
N GLU A 81 -3.70 -21.77 11.08
CA GLU A 81 -3.35 -22.15 9.71
C GLU A 81 -4.30 -23.22 9.16
N ARG A 82 -4.45 -24.34 9.88
CA ARG A 82 -5.28 -25.46 9.45
C ARG A 82 -6.75 -25.07 9.26
N VAL A 83 -7.30 -24.27 10.19
CA VAL A 83 -8.71 -23.87 10.15
C VAL A 83 -8.96 -22.81 9.08
N MET A 84 -8.12 -21.78 9.05
CA MET A 84 -8.31 -20.64 8.16
C MET A 84 -7.83 -20.93 6.74
N GLY A 85 -6.78 -21.72 6.59
CA GLY A 85 -6.26 -22.13 5.27
C GLY A 85 -7.28 -22.90 4.43
N ALA A 86 -8.19 -23.64 5.08
CA ALA A 86 -9.26 -24.37 4.40
C ALA A 86 -10.25 -23.47 3.63
N PHE A 87 -10.30 -22.17 3.94
CA PHE A 87 -11.16 -21.22 3.22
C PHE A 87 -10.49 -20.64 1.95
N TYR A 88 -9.20 -20.88 1.75
CA TYR A 88 -8.43 -20.35 0.63
C TYR A 88 -7.90 -21.50 -0.23
N PRO A 89 -8.50 -21.77 -1.40
CA PRO A 89 -8.07 -22.89 -2.25
C PRO A 89 -6.60 -22.82 -2.71
N GLY A 90 -6.06 -21.60 -2.80
CA GLY A 90 -4.66 -21.36 -3.16
C GLY A 90 -3.67 -21.38 -2.00
N PHE A 91 -4.12 -21.71 -0.77
CA PHE A 91 -3.26 -21.65 0.41
C PHE A 91 -2.07 -22.61 0.32
N ASP A 92 -0.86 -22.07 0.48
CA ASP A 92 0.39 -22.83 0.47
C ASP A 92 0.99 -22.91 1.88
N ALA A 93 0.83 -24.10 2.51
CA ALA A 93 1.34 -24.37 3.85
C ALA A 93 2.88 -24.34 3.92
N SER A 94 3.57 -24.70 2.84
CA SER A 94 5.04 -24.67 2.79
C SER A 94 5.55 -23.23 2.75
N GLN A 95 4.91 -22.36 1.96
CA GLN A 95 5.18 -20.92 1.94
C GLN A 95 4.91 -20.29 3.31
N PHE A 96 3.81 -20.66 3.97
CA PHE A 96 3.51 -20.20 5.33
C PHE A 96 4.61 -20.57 6.33
N ASP A 97 5.09 -21.81 6.30
CA ASP A 97 6.17 -22.30 7.15
C ASP A 97 7.47 -21.51 6.94
N GLN A 98 7.81 -21.28 5.68
CA GLN A 98 9.01 -20.54 5.33
C GLN A 98 8.94 -19.10 5.83
N ILE A 99 7.82 -18.41 5.62
CA ILE A 99 7.64 -17.01 6.06
C ILE A 99 7.64 -16.92 7.59
N LEU A 100 7.00 -17.86 8.29
CA LEU A 100 7.05 -17.92 9.75
C LEU A 100 8.49 -18.09 10.26
N ALA A 101 9.27 -18.96 9.62
CA ALA A 101 10.69 -19.16 9.96
C ALA A 101 11.51 -17.89 9.74
N ASP A 102 11.29 -17.14 8.67
CA ASP A 102 11.93 -15.84 8.41
C ASP A 102 11.62 -14.81 9.51
N PHE A 103 10.44 -14.90 10.13
CA PHE A 103 10.07 -14.08 11.30
C PHE A 103 10.47 -14.66 12.66
N GLY A 104 11.07 -15.86 12.68
CA GLY A 104 11.49 -16.55 13.92
C GLY A 104 10.31 -17.02 14.78
N LEU A 105 9.17 -17.38 14.17
CA LEU A 105 7.94 -17.81 14.86
C LEU A 105 7.73 -19.32 14.71
N GLU A 106 7.17 -19.94 15.76
CA GLU A 106 6.90 -21.37 15.79
C GLU A 106 5.41 -21.67 15.85
N LYS A 107 4.93 -22.62 15.04
CA LYS A 107 3.50 -23.02 14.94
C LYS A 107 2.83 -23.43 16.25
N LYS A 108 3.61 -23.91 17.25
CA LYS A 108 3.07 -24.36 18.54
C LYS A 108 2.61 -23.23 19.47
N VAL A 109 3.09 -21.99 19.24
CA VAL A 109 2.78 -20.84 20.10
C VAL A 109 1.32 -20.42 19.90
N LYS A 110 0.65 -20.10 21.02
CA LYS A 110 -0.75 -19.63 20.98
C LYS A 110 -0.80 -18.15 20.60
N LEU A 111 -1.79 -17.77 19.81
CA LEU A 111 -1.95 -16.41 19.34
C LEU A 111 -2.05 -15.37 20.46
N LYS A 112 -2.65 -15.71 21.62
CA LYS A 112 -2.74 -14.82 22.80
C LYS A 112 -1.40 -14.58 23.50
N GLU A 113 -0.42 -15.44 23.29
CA GLU A 113 0.91 -15.36 23.90
C GLU A 113 1.85 -14.44 23.13
N LEU A 114 1.46 -14.09 21.90
CA LEU A 114 2.23 -13.23 21.01
C LEU A 114 2.02 -11.76 21.34
N SER A 115 3.06 -10.97 21.20
CA SER A 115 2.98 -9.51 21.15
C SER A 115 2.16 -9.04 19.93
N LEU A 116 1.76 -7.78 19.91
CA LEU A 116 1.05 -7.20 18.77
C LEU A 116 1.85 -7.34 17.47
N GLY A 117 3.16 -7.05 17.50
CA GLY A 117 4.03 -7.17 16.34
C GLY A 117 4.18 -8.61 15.85
N GLU A 118 4.32 -9.58 16.76
CA GLU A 118 4.39 -11.01 16.41
C GLU A 118 3.09 -11.50 15.79
N ARG A 119 1.93 -11.09 16.31
CA ARG A 119 0.63 -11.41 15.70
C ARG A 119 0.53 -10.87 14.28
N LYS A 120 0.94 -9.61 14.04
CA LYS A 120 0.97 -9.04 12.69
C LYS A 120 1.85 -9.84 11.75
N LYS A 121 3.01 -10.31 12.20
CA LYS A 121 3.88 -11.21 11.41
C LYS A 121 3.16 -12.52 11.04
N VAL A 122 2.44 -13.15 11.98
CA VAL A 122 1.65 -14.37 11.70
C VAL A 122 0.58 -14.10 10.65
N PHE A 123 -0.20 -13.04 10.82
CA PHE A 123 -1.29 -12.74 9.90
C PHE A 123 -0.80 -12.29 8.51
N LEU A 124 0.35 -11.59 8.44
CA LEU A 124 1.00 -11.29 7.18
C LEU A 124 1.51 -12.56 6.49
N SER A 125 2.17 -13.46 7.25
CA SER A 125 2.61 -14.76 6.72
C SER A 125 1.43 -15.53 6.13
N PHE A 126 0.32 -15.56 6.86
CA PHE A 126 -0.91 -16.20 6.41
C PHE A 126 -1.45 -15.52 5.14
N ALA A 127 -1.57 -14.18 5.12
CA ALA A 127 -2.07 -13.40 4.00
C ALA A 127 -1.32 -13.71 2.70
N LEU A 128 0.02 -13.67 2.75
CA LEU A 128 0.88 -13.95 1.59
C LEU A 128 0.73 -15.41 1.11
N SER A 129 0.50 -16.34 2.04
CA SER A 129 0.36 -17.77 1.74
C SER A 129 -1.02 -18.16 1.23
N THR A 130 -2.03 -17.28 1.31
CA THR A 130 -3.35 -17.53 0.71
C THR A 130 -3.31 -17.57 -0.81
N ASN A 131 -2.31 -16.93 -1.42
CA ASN A 131 -2.19 -16.72 -2.85
C ASN A 131 -3.42 -16.05 -3.49
N CYS A 132 -4.17 -15.26 -2.69
CA CYS A 132 -5.28 -14.45 -3.19
C CYS A 132 -4.78 -13.45 -4.24
N ARG A 133 -5.61 -13.19 -5.24
CA ARG A 133 -5.33 -12.20 -6.29
C ARG A 133 -5.31 -10.76 -5.74
N PHE A 134 -6.13 -10.48 -4.72
CA PHE A 134 -6.24 -9.17 -4.09
C PHE A 134 -5.79 -9.24 -2.64
N LEU A 135 -4.70 -8.53 -2.30
CA LEU A 135 -4.19 -8.41 -0.95
C LEU A 135 -4.35 -6.96 -0.48
N LEU A 136 -5.12 -6.76 0.56
CA LEU A 136 -5.38 -5.44 1.14
C LEU A 136 -4.77 -5.40 2.54
N PHE A 137 -3.80 -4.52 2.78
CA PHE A 137 -3.09 -4.40 4.05
C PHE A 137 -3.31 -3.00 4.65
N ASP A 138 -3.94 -2.95 5.82
CA ASP A 138 -4.18 -1.70 6.54
C ASP A 138 -3.13 -1.53 7.65
N GLU A 139 -2.24 -0.53 7.48
CA GLU A 139 -1.14 -0.20 8.40
C GLU A 139 -0.34 -1.44 8.86
N PRO A 140 0.15 -2.31 7.94
CA PRO A 140 0.70 -3.62 8.31
C PRO A 140 2.00 -3.55 9.11
N THR A 141 2.71 -2.43 9.04
CA THR A 141 3.98 -2.18 9.76
C THR A 141 3.79 -1.48 11.10
N ASN A 142 2.57 -1.06 11.42
CA ASN A 142 2.26 -0.40 12.68
C ASN A 142 2.53 -1.36 13.86
N GLY A 143 3.32 -0.92 14.84
CA GLY A 143 3.73 -1.74 15.99
C GLY A 143 4.90 -2.70 15.73
N LEU A 144 5.49 -2.72 14.53
CA LEU A 144 6.73 -3.43 14.25
C LEU A 144 7.95 -2.58 14.62
N ASP A 145 8.97 -3.22 15.19
CA ASP A 145 10.29 -2.61 15.39
C ASP A 145 11.07 -2.50 14.06
N ILE A 146 12.15 -1.71 14.06
CA ILE A 146 12.95 -1.45 12.84
C ILE A 146 13.46 -2.73 12.18
N PRO A 147 14.05 -3.73 12.91
CA PRO A 147 14.44 -5.00 12.31
C PRO A 147 13.27 -5.73 11.66
N SER A 148 12.11 -5.81 12.35
CA SER A 148 10.91 -6.47 11.83
C SER A 148 10.36 -5.79 10.58
N LYS A 149 10.42 -4.46 10.47
CA LYS A 149 10.06 -3.73 9.24
C LYS A 149 10.98 -4.09 8.07
N SER A 150 12.27 -4.34 8.33
CA SER A 150 13.19 -4.80 7.27
C SER A 150 12.84 -6.21 6.79
N VAL A 151 12.53 -7.13 7.72
CA VAL A 151 12.07 -8.49 7.37
C VAL A 151 10.73 -8.43 6.64
N PHE A 152 9.78 -7.59 7.10
CA PHE A 152 8.50 -7.35 6.42
C PHE A 152 8.71 -7.02 4.94
N ARG A 153 9.55 -6.01 4.64
CA ARG A 153 9.81 -5.61 3.24
C ARG A 153 10.39 -6.76 2.42
N LYS A 154 11.36 -7.48 2.95
CA LYS A 154 11.98 -8.63 2.27
C LYS A 154 10.95 -9.74 1.99
N VAL A 155 10.13 -10.07 2.99
CA VAL A 155 9.11 -11.12 2.89
C VAL A 155 8.03 -10.72 1.88
N VAL A 156 7.52 -9.49 1.94
CA VAL A 156 6.51 -8.99 1.01
C VAL A 156 7.07 -9.00 -0.42
N ALA A 157 8.23 -8.40 -0.65
CA ALA A 157 8.85 -8.35 -1.98
C ALA A 157 9.17 -9.73 -2.57
N GLY A 158 9.52 -10.71 -1.70
CA GLY A 158 9.87 -12.07 -2.14
C GLY A 158 8.68 -13.01 -2.35
N ASN A 159 7.47 -12.63 -1.93
CA ASN A 159 6.30 -13.51 -1.93
C ASN A 159 5.09 -12.95 -2.69
N ILE A 160 5.11 -11.70 -3.15
CA ILE A 160 4.10 -11.17 -4.07
C ILE A 160 4.39 -11.71 -5.47
N LYS A 161 3.32 -12.13 -6.17
CA LYS A 161 3.36 -12.62 -7.55
C LYS A 161 2.88 -11.54 -8.51
N ASP A 162 3.33 -11.57 -9.75
CA ASP A 162 3.04 -10.56 -10.78
C ASP A 162 1.55 -10.38 -11.05
N GLU A 163 0.73 -11.44 -10.87
CA GLU A 163 -0.71 -11.39 -11.05
C GLU A 163 -1.48 -10.85 -9.84
N GLN A 164 -0.82 -10.63 -8.70
CA GLN A 164 -1.44 -10.16 -7.47
C GLN A 164 -1.50 -8.64 -7.43
N THR A 165 -2.67 -8.10 -7.14
CA THR A 165 -2.84 -6.67 -6.84
C THR A 165 -2.80 -6.48 -5.34
N VAL A 166 -1.83 -5.69 -4.87
CA VAL A 166 -1.61 -5.43 -3.45
C VAL A 166 -1.83 -3.96 -3.15
N ILE A 167 -2.65 -3.66 -2.15
CA ILE A 167 -2.84 -2.28 -1.67
C ILE A 167 -2.38 -2.21 -0.22
N ILE A 168 -1.38 -1.41 0.04
CA ILE A 168 -0.80 -1.21 1.38
C ILE A 168 -1.13 0.20 1.85
N SER A 169 -2.05 0.33 2.80
CA SER A 169 -2.29 1.63 3.42
C SER A 169 -1.24 1.94 4.47
N THR A 170 -0.74 3.16 4.47
CA THR A 170 0.13 3.64 5.53
C THR A 170 0.18 5.17 5.60
N HIS A 171 0.54 5.68 6.76
CA HIS A 171 0.95 7.06 6.96
C HIS A 171 2.48 7.21 7.06
N LEU A 172 3.23 6.09 7.07
CA LEU A 172 4.68 6.01 7.14
C LEU A 172 5.26 5.61 5.78
N VAL A 173 5.57 6.58 4.97
CA VAL A 173 6.06 6.40 3.59
C VAL A 173 7.28 5.48 3.50
N ALA A 174 8.26 5.66 4.40
CA ALA A 174 9.51 4.89 4.44
C ALA A 174 9.31 3.37 4.61
N ASP A 175 8.14 2.94 5.11
CA ASP A 175 7.87 1.53 5.32
C ASP A 175 7.55 0.79 4.00
N VAL A 176 7.04 1.51 3.00
CA VAL A 176 6.52 0.91 1.75
C VAL A 176 7.25 1.36 0.49
N GLU A 177 8.05 2.42 0.53
CA GLU A 177 8.68 3.03 -0.66
C GLU A 177 9.47 2.06 -1.56
N LYS A 178 10.02 0.98 -0.98
CA LYS A 178 10.78 -0.05 -1.71
C LYS A 178 9.95 -1.24 -2.16
N LEU A 179 8.65 -1.22 -1.88
CA LEU A 179 7.74 -2.32 -2.18
C LEU A 179 6.77 -2.00 -3.31
N ILE A 180 6.45 -0.71 -3.46
CA ILE A 180 5.39 -0.24 -4.32
C ILE A 180 5.91 0.15 -5.70
N ASP A 181 5.12 -0.09 -6.71
CA ASP A 181 5.31 0.41 -8.08
C ASP A 181 4.39 1.60 -8.39
N ARG A 182 3.33 1.78 -7.60
CA ARG A 182 2.33 2.82 -7.76
C ARG A 182 2.01 3.51 -6.43
N VAL A 183 1.75 4.80 -6.45
CA VAL A 183 1.33 5.57 -5.29
C VAL A 183 -0.05 6.19 -5.50
N ALA A 184 -0.93 6.04 -4.51
CA ALA A 184 -2.19 6.76 -4.43
C ALA A 184 -2.22 7.60 -3.14
N ILE A 185 -2.40 8.92 -3.26
CA ILE A 185 -2.45 9.83 -2.12
C ILE A 185 -3.89 10.28 -1.92
N ILE A 186 -4.44 9.96 -0.73
CA ILE A 186 -5.79 10.37 -0.33
C ILE A 186 -5.73 11.52 0.65
N ASP A 187 -6.50 12.57 0.36
CA ASP A 187 -6.78 13.66 1.29
C ASP A 187 -8.21 14.17 1.09
N ALA A 188 -8.85 14.57 2.20
CA ALA A 188 -10.22 15.12 2.20
C ALA A 188 -11.25 14.30 1.40
N GLY A 189 -11.14 12.97 1.45
CA GLY A 189 -12.07 12.05 0.78
C GLY A 189 -11.92 11.95 -0.74
N LYS A 190 -10.80 12.41 -1.29
CA LYS A 190 -10.47 12.33 -2.72
C LYS A 190 -9.09 11.71 -2.92
N VAL A 191 -8.89 11.06 -4.06
CA VAL A 191 -7.56 10.70 -4.55
C VAL A 191 -6.97 11.96 -5.18
N GLN A 192 -5.94 12.53 -4.54
CA GLN A 192 -5.27 13.76 -4.98
C GLN A 192 -4.19 13.46 -6.02
N LEU A 193 -3.55 12.30 -5.88
CA LEU A 193 -2.55 11.78 -6.80
C LEU A 193 -2.75 10.26 -6.92
N ASP A 194 -2.67 9.75 -8.13
CA ASP A 194 -2.60 8.33 -8.45
C ASP A 194 -1.66 8.15 -9.65
N ALA A 195 -0.49 7.57 -9.41
CA ALA A 195 0.55 7.52 -10.42
C ALA A 195 1.49 6.31 -10.25
N ASP A 196 2.00 5.81 -11.35
CA ASP A 196 3.13 4.89 -11.40
C ASP A 196 4.43 5.61 -11.04
N LEU A 197 5.32 4.95 -10.27
CA LEU A 197 6.57 5.56 -9.81
C LEU A 197 7.57 5.79 -10.94
N LEU A 198 7.59 4.93 -11.96
CA LEU A 198 8.44 5.15 -13.14
C LEU A 198 7.94 6.36 -13.94
N GLU A 199 6.62 6.48 -14.13
CA GLU A 199 6.03 7.62 -14.81
C GLU A 199 6.30 8.94 -14.06
N LEU A 200 6.27 8.92 -12.73
CA LEU A 200 6.66 10.08 -11.91
C LEU A 200 8.14 10.43 -12.09
N SER A 201 9.04 9.45 -12.11
CA SER A 201 10.47 9.67 -12.31
C SER A 201 10.82 10.14 -13.73
N ASP A 202 9.96 9.86 -14.72
CA ASP A 202 10.08 10.37 -16.08
C ASP A 202 9.70 11.87 -16.18
N ARG A 203 8.81 12.34 -15.33
CA ARG A 203 8.26 13.71 -15.37
C ARG A 203 8.87 14.65 -14.35
N LEU A 204 9.25 14.12 -13.20
CA LEU A 204 9.71 14.89 -12.06
C LEU A 204 11.15 14.51 -11.69
N LEU A 205 11.91 15.52 -11.31
CA LEU A 205 13.24 15.36 -10.75
C LEU A 205 13.20 15.68 -9.26
N PHE A 206 13.72 14.74 -8.46
CA PHE A 206 13.86 14.86 -7.02
C PHE A 206 15.34 15.01 -6.68
N ASN A 207 15.74 16.12 -6.04
CA ASN A 207 17.15 16.37 -5.75
C ASN A 207 17.32 17.25 -4.50
N THR A 208 18.58 17.50 -4.13
CA THR A 208 18.96 18.39 -3.05
C THR A 208 19.88 19.50 -3.56
N SER A 209 19.80 20.68 -2.97
CA SER A 209 20.67 21.83 -3.30
C SER A 209 20.98 22.66 -2.06
N PRO A 210 22.16 23.28 -1.97
CA PRO A 210 22.46 24.24 -0.90
C PRO A 210 21.53 25.46 -0.92
N ASN A 211 21.09 25.89 -2.11
CA ASN A 211 20.18 27.02 -2.31
C ASN A 211 18.85 26.55 -2.86
N LEU A 212 17.78 27.31 -2.61
CA LEU A 212 16.46 27.04 -3.17
C LEU A 212 16.47 27.29 -4.70
N PRO A 213 16.19 26.26 -5.54
CA PRO A 213 16.10 26.45 -6.98
C PRO A 213 14.85 27.28 -7.37
N GLU A 214 15.02 28.23 -8.28
CA GLU A 214 13.94 29.11 -8.74
C GLU A 214 12.82 28.35 -9.51
N ASP A 215 13.18 27.24 -10.17
CA ASP A 215 12.27 26.39 -10.96
C ASP A 215 11.63 25.25 -10.13
N SER A 216 11.78 25.27 -8.79
CA SER A 216 11.20 24.25 -7.93
C SER A 216 9.68 24.36 -7.88
N LEU A 217 8.98 23.24 -8.12
CA LEU A 217 7.53 23.08 -7.94
C LEU A 217 7.18 22.95 -6.45
N HIS A 218 8.08 22.32 -5.70
CA HIS A 218 7.99 22.16 -4.26
C HIS A 218 9.39 22.04 -3.67
N ALA A 219 9.61 22.59 -2.49
CA ALA A 219 10.88 22.47 -1.78
C ALA A 219 10.68 22.55 -0.27
N GLU A 220 11.52 21.84 0.45
CA GLU A 220 11.57 21.81 1.91
C GLU A 220 13.02 21.98 2.41
N LYS A 221 13.18 22.54 3.59
CA LYS A 221 14.50 22.59 4.24
C LYS A 221 14.97 21.18 4.58
N TYR A 222 16.22 20.87 4.20
CA TYR A 222 16.85 19.59 4.48
C TYR A 222 18.31 19.80 4.90
N GLY A 223 18.58 19.58 6.16
CA GLY A 223 19.89 19.91 6.74
C GLY A 223 20.23 21.40 6.57
N THR A 224 21.36 21.70 5.92
CA THR A 224 21.80 23.04 5.62
C THR A 224 21.34 23.57 4.26
N GLY A 225 20.59 22.78 3.50
CA GLY A 225 20.09 23.13 2.17
C GLY A 225 18.59 22.85 2.01
N TYR A 226 18.22 22.44 0.82
CA TYR A 226 16.84 22.14 0.43
C TYR A 226 16.78 20.81 -0.31
N GLN A 227 15.73 20.04 -0.09
CA GLN A 227 15.25 19.02 -1.00
C GLN A 227 14.12 19.62 -1.83
N PHE A 228 14.04 19.27 -3.11
CA PHE A 228 13.08 19.90 -4.01
C PHE A 228 12.60 18.96 -5.10
N ILE A 229 11.43 19.32 -5.66
CA ILE A 229 10.82 18.70 -6.84
C ILE A 229 10.75 19.77 -7.92
N ARG A 230 11.15 19.43 -9.13
CA ARG A 230 10.89 20.23 -10.33
C ARG A 230 10.52 19.36 -11.52
N SER A 231 10.04 19.99 -12.59
CA SER A 231 9.85 19.27 -13.85
C SER A 231 11.20 18.77 -14.37
N ARG A 232 11.23 17.53 -14.86
CA ARG A 232 12.40 16.93 -15.47
C ARG A 232 12.44 17.27 -16.96
N SER A 233 13.55 17.73 -17.47
CA SER A 233 13.80 17.84 -18.90
C SER A 233 14.21 16.46 -19.48
N GLY A 234 13.81 16.15 -20.70
CA GLY A 234 14.05 14.83 -21.30
C GLY A 234 15.52 14.40 -21.42
N SER A 235 16.48 15.35 -21.31
CA SER A 235 17.92 15.08 -21.36
C SER A 235 18.55 14.77 -20.01
N GLU A 236 17.82 14.94 -18.92
CA GLU A 236 18.33 14.71 -17.56
C GLU A 236 18.18 13.24 -17.14
N ALA A 237 19.10 12.76 -16.31
CA ALA A 237 18.99 11.44 -15.72
C ALA A 237 17.76 11.36 -14.79
N GLN A 238 17.10 10.21 -14.80
CA GLN A 238 16.03 9.91 -13.84
C GLN A 238 16.58 9.90 -12.42
N THR A 239 15.77 10.36 -11.50
CA THR A 239 16.05 10.25 -10.06
C THR A 239 14.99 9.38 -9.39
N PRO A 240 15.34 8.62 -8.34
CA PRO A 240 14.33 7.94 -7.54
C PRO A 240 13.31 8.93 -7.00
N VAL A 241 12.04 8.53 -7.01
CA VAL A 241 10.96 9.33 -6.42
C VAL A 241 11.17 9.41 -4.91
N ASN A 242 11.26 10.62 -4.38
CA ASN A 242 11.20 10.85 -2.94
C ASN A 242 9.72 10.94 -2.54
N LEU A 243 9.17 9.82 -2.08
CA LEU A 243 7.74 9.71 -1.77
C LEU A 243 7.32 10.60 -0.61
N GLU A 244 8.19 10.87 0.37
CA GLU A 244 7.85 11.76 1.48
C GLU A 244 7.72 13.21 0.99
N LEU A 245 8.66 13.68 0.18
CA LEU A 245 8.61 14.99 -0.42
C LEU A 245 7.42 15.14 -1.38
N LEU A 246 7.12 14.10 -2.17
CA LEU A 246 5.96 14.06 -3.05
C LEU A 246 4.65 14.12 -2.25
N PHE A 247 4.54 13.34 -1.19
CA PHE A 247 3.39 13.33 -0.29
C PHE A 247 3.12 14.73 0.29
N ASN A 248 4.16 15.37 0.79
CA ASN A 248 4.07 16.73 1.34
C ASN A 248 3.67 17.75 0.24
N ALA A 249 4.26 17.66 -0.95
CA ALA A 249 3.93 18.53 -2.08
C ALA A 249 2.45 18.43 -2.47
N VAL A 250 1.90 17.22 -2.50
CA VAL A 250 0.48 16.98 -2.82
C VAL A 250 -0.43 17.53 -1.71
N LEU A 251 -0.12 17.26 -0.43
CA LEU A 251 -0.91 17.76 0.70
C LEU A 251 -0.88 19.30 0.82
N ASN A 252 0.24 19.92 0.46
CA ASN A 252 0.38 21.38 0.41
C ASN A 252 -0.18 22.00 -0.88
N LYS A 253 -0.79 21.18 -1.75
CA LYS A 253 -1.37 21.60 -3.04
C LYS A 253 -0.36 22.25 -3.99
N SER A 254 0.92 21.97 -3.82
CA SER A 254 1.98 22.39 -4.76
C SER A 254 2.00 21.51 -6.00
N LEU A 255 1.55 20.25 -5.87
CA LEU A 255 1.43 19.27 -6.95
C LEU A 255 0.06 18.57 -6.90
N SER A 256 -0.45 18.23 -8.09
CA SER A 256 -1.66 17.43 -8.27
C SER A 256 -1.52 16.53 -9.51
N ASN A 257 -2.43 15.57 -9.69
CA ASN A 257 -2.49 14.77 -10.91
C ASN A 257 -2.49 15.66 -12.16
N GLU A 258 -3.33 16.71 -12.15
CA GLU A 258 -3.44 17.62 -13.28
C GLU A 258 -2.14 18.34 -13.58
N SER A 259 -1.47 18.89 -12.56
CA SER A 259 -0.21 19.63 -12.76
C SER A 259 0.94 18.75 -13.25
N ILE A 260 0.94 17.44 -12.90
CA ILE A 260 1.98 16.51 -13.32
C ILE A 260 1.72 15.95 -14.74
N PHE A 261 0.45 15.68 -15.09
CA PHE A 261 0.09 14.92 -16.29
C PHE A 261 -0.49 15.77 -17.43
N GLN A 262 -0.95 17.02 -17.20
CA GLN A 262 -1.53 17.87 -18.24
C GLN A 262 -0.52 18.75 -19.03
N THR A 263 0.75 18.81 -18.63
CA THR A 263 1.74 19.74 -19.19
C THR A 263 2.23 19.38 -20.63
N GLN A 264 1.73 18.34 -21.28
CA GLN A 264 2.16 17.93 -22.63
C GLN A 264 1.26 18.35 -23.80
N ASN A 265 0.14 19.03 -23.56
CA ASN A 265 -0.77 19.43 -24.67
C ASN A 265 -0.52 20.85 -25.21
N SER A 266 0.51 21.56 -24.79
CA SER A 266 0.77 22.95 -25.20
C SER A 266 1.98 23.14 -26.12
N GLU A 267 2.65 22.09 -26.59
CA GLU A 267 3.80 22.19 -27.52
C GLU A 267 3.56 21.51 -28.89
N VAL A 268 2.32 21.31 -29.28
CA VAL A 268 1.98 20.91 -30.68
C VAL A 268 0.96 21.88 -31.22
N LEU A 269 1.41 23.04 -31.62
CA LEU A 269 0.80 23.92 -32.60
C LEU A 269 1.90 24.63 -33.37
#